data_02371a3532c22315fe296a0593f223b2
#
_entry.id   02371a3532c22315fe296a0593f223b2
#
_cell.length_a   1.000
_cell.length_b   1.000
_cell.length_c   1.000
_cell.angle_alpha   90.00
_cell.angle_beta   90.00
_cell.angle_gamma   90.00
#
_symmetry.space_group_name_H-M   'P 1'
#
loop_
_entity.id
_entity.type
_entity.pdbx_description
1 polymer ?
#
loop_
_entity_poly.entity_id
_entity_poly.type
_entity_poly.pdbx_seq_one_letter_code
_entity_poly.pdbx_strand_id
1 'polypeptide(L)'
;MESKREMSTVLVTGGSGFIGSHCILQLLATGHQVRTTVRNLKREDDVRAMLMEGGARPGDRLSFFAADLENDAGWPQAVAGCEYVLHVASPLPPNVPKHEDELIVPAREGTLRVLRASRDAGVKRVVLTSSFAAIGYGQPPRKTPFSETDWTDPNGDGVYAYVKSKTFAERAAWNFIAMEGGRLELSVVNPVVVLGPVLGPDYSASVLFIQRMMDGAVPGCPRLYLGVVDVRDVADLHIRAMTHPSAKGQRFLAVAGDFMSMVDIAKVLKSRMGASANRVPTRELPNWLVRIAALRDPAIKLILPELGKPKNATNEKGKRLLNWAPRSNEDSIVATAESLLYLGILKDSQKTAAQPQIHRRPASPPALSGKR
;
A
#
# COMPACT_ATOMS: atom_id res chain seq x y z
N MET A 1 30.43 12.77 4.55
CA MET A 1 29.64 13.88 5.12
C MET A 1 28.19 13.40 5.15
N GLU A 2 27.69 12.95 6.29
CA GLU A 2 26.26 12.73 6.48
C GLU A 2 25.57 14.09 6.43
N SER A 3 24.81 14.33 5.38
CA SER A 3 23.89 15.46 5.30
C SER A 3 22.97 15.36 6.52
N LYS A 4 23.00 16.36 7.42
CA LYS A 4 21.95 16.53 8.44
C LYS A 4 20.62 16.45 7.72
N ARG A 5 19.87 15.35 7.89
CA ARG A 5 18.49 15.26 7.38
C ARG A 5 17.71 16.35 8.09
N GLU A 6 17.27 17.35 7.35
CA GLU A 6 16.39 18.41 7.89
C GLU A 6 15.10 17.77 8.37
N MET A 7 14.75 18.03 9.62
CA MET A 7 13.50 17.57 10.21
C MET A 7 12.36 18.41 9.63
N SER A 8 11.45 17.78 8.91
CA SER A 8 10.29 18.42 8.30
C SER A 8 9.00 18.00 9.00
N THR A 9 7.97 18.83 8.91
CA THR A 9 6.60 18.43 9.24
C THR A 9 5.96 17.81 8.03
N VAL A 10 5.48 16.57 8.16
CA VAL A 10 4.91 15.76 7.07
C VAL A 10 3.48 15.36 7.43
N LEU A 11 2.54 15.65 6.54
CA LEU A 11 1.18 15.10 6.65
C LEU A 11 1.11 13.74 5.97
N VAL A 12 0.64 12.72 6.68
CA VAL A 12 0.25 11.42 6.11
C VAL A 12 -1.26 11.29 6.18
N THR A 13 -1.95 11.32 5.04
CA THR A 13 -3.39 11.13 5.05
C THR A 13 -3.75 9.66 5.22
N GLY A 14 -4.78 9.35 6.01
CA GLY A 14 -5.24 7.98 6.22
C GLY A 14 -4.27 7.14 7.08
N GLY A 15 -3.82 7.69 8.20
CA GLY A 15 -2.84 7.02 9.08
C GLY A 15 -3.29 5.72 9.72
N SER A 16 -4.60 5.44 9.76
CA SER A 16 -5.12 4.14 10.20
C SER A 16 -5.01 3.05 9.12
N GLY A 17 -4.70 3.40 7.89
CA GLY A 17 -4.57 2.44 6.78
C GLY A 17 -3.23 1.72 6.75
N PHE A 18 -3.17 0.59 6.04
CA PHE A 18 -2.00 -0.29 5.97
C PHE A 18 -0.72 0.42 5.50
N ILE A 19 -0.78 1.16 4.38
CA ILE A 19 0.39 1.91 3.88
C ILE A 19 0.65 3.15 4.76
N GLY A 20 -0.40 3.85 5.19
CA GLY A 20 -0.28 5.08 5.99
C GLY A 20 0.44 4.86 7.31
N SER A 21 0.11 3.79 8.04
CA SER A 21 0.77 3.43 9.31
C SER A 21 2.27 3.15 9.13
N HIS A 22 2.66 2.44 8.06
CA HIS A 22 4.08 2.18 7.76
C HIS A 22 4.83 3.44 7.30
N CYS A 23 4.18 4.37 6.58
CA CYS A 23 4.76 5.68 6.30
C CYS A 23 5.02 6.47 7.60
N ILE A 24 4.06 6.49 8.51
CA ILE A 24 4.21 7.15 9.83
C ILE A 24 5.36 6.53 10.61
N LEU A 25 5.46 5.20 10.69
CA LEU A 25 6.55 4.50 11.38
C LEU A 25 7.92 4.95 10.88
N GLN A 26 8.13 4.97 9.57
CA GLN A 26 9.42 5.32 8.98
C GLN A 26 9.74 6.80 9.12
N LEU A 27 8.76 7.69 8.99
CA LEU A 27 8.95 9.12 9.22
C LEU A 27 9.34 9.42 10.67
N LEU A 28 8.66 8.80 11.64
CA LEU A 28 9.01 8.93 13.05
C LEU A 28 10.40 8.38 13.37
N ALA A 29 10.77 7.24 12.77
CA ALA A 29 12.11 6.65 12.93
C ALA A 29 13.22 7.54 12.37
N THR A 30 12.93 8.34 11.34
CA THR A 30 13.87 9.30 10.74
C THR A 30 13.81 10.71 11.36
N GLY A 31 13.02 10.90 12.42
CA GLY A 31 13.00 12.13 13.23
C GLY A 31 12.01 13.20 12.78
N HIS A 32 11.20 12.95 11.76
CA HIS A 32 10.20 13.91 11.29
C HIS A 32 9.08 14.15 12.31
N GLN A 33 8.50 15.35 12.26
CA GLN A 33 7.20 15.63 12.86
C GLN A 33 6.12 15.12 11.91
N VAL A 34 5.18 14.32 12.43
CA VAL A 34 4.14 13.71 11.62
C VAL A 34 2.77 14.22 12.02
N ARG A 35 2.01 14.65 11.05
CA ARG A 35 0.57 14.87 11.16
C ARG A 35 -0.14 13.74 10.44
N THR A 36 -1.28 13.32 10.95
CA THR A 36 -2.08 12.34 10.25
C THR A 36 -3.56 12.65 10.30
N THR A 37 -4.28 12.22 9.24
CA THR A 37 -5.74 12.37 9.24
C THR A 37 -6.41 11.04 9.53
N VAL A 38 -7.48 11.14 10.31
CA VAL A 38 -8.48 10.09 10.53
C VAL A 38 -9.87 10.68 10.33
N ARG A 39 -10.85 9.89 9.90
CA ARG A 39 -12.23 10.37 9.75
C ARG A 39 -12.88 10.72 11.09
N ASN A 40 -12.45 10.06 12.15
CA ASN A 40 -12.93 10.28 13.51
C ASN A 40 -11.74 10.21 14.48
N LEU A 41 -11.55 11.26 15.30
CA LEU A 41 -10.46 11.33 16.28
C LEU A 41 -10.52 10.24 17.36
N LYS A 42 -11.67 9.59 17.56
CA LYS A 42 -11.76 8.40 18.43
C LYS A 42 -10.87 7.24 17.96
N ARG A 43 -10.38 7.28 16.72
CA ARG A 43 -9.44 6.29 16.18
C ARG A 43 -7.98 6.57 16.56
N GLU A 44 -7.69 7.67 17.27
CA GLU A 44 -6.31 8.03 17.65
C GLU A 44 -5.63 6.91 18.46
N ASP A 45 -6.28 6.43 19.50
CA ASP A 45 -5.73 5.38 20.36
C ASP A 45 -5.47 4.09 19.60
N ASP A 46 -6.36 3.69 18.68
CA ASP A 46 -6.16 2.52 17.82
C ASP A 46 -4.91 2.69 16.94
N VAL A 47 -4.75 3.86 16.31
CA VAL A 47 -3.58 4.13 15.46
C VAL A 47 -2.29 4.17 16.27
N ARG A 48 -2.31 4.78 17.47
CA ARG A 48 -1.17 4.76 18.37
C ARG A 48 -0.79 3.34 18.79
N ALA A 49 -1.77 2.48 19.09
CA ALA A 49 -1.55 1.07 19.41
C ALA A 49 -0.91 0.32 18.22
N MET A 50 -1.41 0.53 16.99
CA MET A 50 -0.81 -0.03 15.78
C MET A 50 0.65 0.40 15.59
N LEU A 51 0.95 1.68 15.83
CA LEU A 51 2.31 2.20 15.70
C LEU A 51 3.24 1.66 16.80
N MET A 52 2.73 1.45 18.02
CA MET A 52 3.49 0.78 19.10
C MET A 52 3.79 -0.67 18.75
N GLU A 53 2.85 -1.40 18.16
CA GLU A 53 3.06 -2.75 17.63
C GLU A 53 4.20 -2.75 16.59
N GLY A 54 4.24 -1.73 15.72
CA GLY A 54 5.32 -1.51 14.76
C GLY A 54 6.65 -1.03 15.38
N GLY A 55 6.74 -0.92 16.72
CA GLY A 55 7.96 -0.53 17.45
C GLY A 55 8.17 0.97 17.62
N ALA A 56 7.21 1.83 17.23
CA ALA A 56 7.32 3.26 17.42
C ALA A 56 6.73 3.71 18.77
N ARG A 57 7.34 4.76 19.34
CA ARG A 57 6.79 5.51 20.47
C ARG A 57 6.68 6.98 20.03
N PRO A 58 5.56 7.34 19.38
CA PRO A 58 5.46 8.62 18.68
C PRO A 58 5.56 9.85 19.60
N GLY A 59 5.07 9.76 20.85
CA GLY A 59 5.03 10.91 21.77
C GLY A 59 4.39 12.13 21.11
N ASP A 60 4.99 13.30 21.34
CA ASP A 60 4.52 14.58 20.80
C ASP A 60 4.85 14.80 19.31
N ARG A 61 5.58 13.87 18.70
CA ARG A 61 5.92 13.96 17.27
C ARG A 61 4.82 13.48 16.33
N LEU A 62 3.68 13.02 16.85
CA LEU A 62 2.53 12.60 16.07
C LEU A 62 1.28 13.33 16.54
N SER A 63 0.63 14.05 15.64
CA SER A 63 -0.65 14.72 15.87
C SER A 63 -1.73 14.29 14.89
N PHE A 64 -2.98 14.29 15.33
CA PHE A 64 -4.14 13.79 14.60
C PHE A 64 -5.08 14.91 14.22
N PHE A 65 -5.64 14.82 13.03
CA PHE A 65 -6.63 15.77 12.50
C PHE A 65 -7.83 14.99 11.94
N ALA A 66 -9.04 15.47 12.25
CA ALA A 66 -10.24 14.95 11.62
C ALA A 66 -10.35 15.53 10.20
N ALA A 67 -10.35 14.67 9.19
CA ALA A 67 -10.59 15.06 7.80
C ALA A 67 -11.15 13.87 7.00
N ASP A 68 -12.07 14.16 6.09
CA ASP A 68 -12.70 13.19 5.22
C ASP A 68 -12.49 13.61 3.76
N LEU A 69 -12.21 12.64 2.89
CA LEU A 69 -12.03 12.88 1.45
C LEU A 69 -13.31 13.38 0.76
N GLU A 70 -14.46 13.19 1.36
CA GLU A 70 -15.75 13.66 0.85
C GLU A 70 -16.19 15.03 1.41
N ASN A 71 -15.39 15.61 2.31
CA ASN A 71 -15.69 16.90 2.94
C ASN A 71 -14.49 17.84 2.90
N ASP A 72 -14.73 19.14 2.75
CA ASP A 72 -13.67 20.16 2.71
C ASP A 72 -13.13 20.51 4.10
N ALA A 73 -13.89 20.24 5.17
CA ALA A 73 -13.51 20.55 6.53
C ALA A 73 -12.29 19.75 7.00
N GLY A 74 -11.44 20.39 7.82
CA GLY A 74 -10.27 19.77 8.45
C GLY A 74 -8.99 19.77 7.61
N TRP A 75 -9.08 19.87 6.29
CA TRP A 75 -7.90 19.85 5.43
C TRP A 75 -6.98 21.05 5.61
N PRO A 76 -7.49 22.32 5.68
CA PRO A 76 -6.62 23.46 5.92
C PRO A 76 -5.81 23.34 7.22
N GLN A 77 -6.44 22.84 8.29
CA GLN A 77 -5.78 22.63 9.58
C GLN A 77 -4.75 21.50 9.52
N ALA A 78 -5.07 20.40 8.82
CA ALA A 78 -4.19 19.25 8.70
C ALA A 78 -2.89 19.59 7.93
N VAL A 79 -2.99 20.38 6.84
CA VAL A 79 -1.84 20.73 5.98
C VAL A 79 -1.04 21.95 6.47
N ALA A 80 -1.58 22.75 7.37
CA ALA A 80 -0.95 24.00 7.81
C ALA A 80 0.47 23.77 8.35
N GLY A 81 1.47 24.45 7.78
CA GLY A 81 2.88 24.32 8.18
C GLY A 81 3.55 22.99 7.82
N CYS A 82 2.91 22.14 7.02
CA CYS A 82 3.55 20.96 6.47
C CYS A 82 4.44 21.33 5.29
N GLU A 83 5.64 20.77 5.24
CA GLU A 83 6.52 20.89 4.07
C GLU A 83 6.15 19.88 3.00
N TYR A 84 5.71 18.70 3.42
CA TYR A 84 5.34 17.58 2.53
C TYR A 84 4.01 16.95 2.93
N VAL A 85 3.35 16.34 1.94
CA VAL A 85 2.15 15.52 2.14
C VAL A 85 2.34 14.17 1.47
N LEU A 86 2.20 13.09 2.23
CA LEU A 86 2.02 11.74 1.70
C LEU A 86 0.50 11.48 1.65
N HIS A 87 -0.07 11.62 0.46
CA HIS A 87 -1.50 11.40 0.26
C HIS A 87 -1.79 9.92 0.00
N VAL A 88 -1.97 9.18 1.08
CA VAL A 88 -2.18 7.72 1.07
C VAL A 88 -3.66 7.35 1.13
N ALA A 89 -4.48 8.17 1.77
CA ALA A 89 -5.92 7.94 1.87
C ALA A 89 -6.57 7.81 0.50
N SER A 90 -7.43 6.83 0.35
CA SER A 90 -8.29 6.65 -0.82
C SER A 90 -9.63 6.07 -0.38
N PRO A 91 -10.76 6.55 -0.92
CA PRO A 91 -12.04 5.93 -0.65
C PRO A 91 -12.02 4.49 -1.19
N LEU A 92 -12.36 3.55 -0.34
CA LEU A 92 -12.58 2.15 -0.72
C LEU A 92 -13.80 1.64 0.04
N PRO A 93 -14.98 1.66 -0.59
CA PRO A 93 -16.19 1.15 0.05
C PRO A 93 -16.07 -0.36 0.30
N PRO A 94 -16.66 -0.88 1.38
CA PRO A 94 -16.59 -2.30 1.72
C PRO A 94 -17.32 -3.20 0.73
N ASN A 95 -18.26 -2.63 -0.03
CA ASN A 95 -19.11 -3.36 -0.99
C ASN A 95 -18.78 -2.95 -2.42
N VAL A 96 -19.12 -3.82 -3.37
CA VAL A 96 -19.08 -3.49 -4.81
C VAL A 96 -20.10 -2.36 -5.05
N PRO A 97 -19.69 -1.23 -5.66
CA PRO A 97 -20.57 -0.11 -5.91
C PRO A 97 -21.68 -0.51 -6.90
N LYS A 98 -22.87 0.07 -6.73
CA LYS A 98 -24.00 -0.12 -7.66
C LYS A 98 -23.76 0.65 -8.96
N HIS A 99 -23.16 1.83 -8.85
CA HIS A 99 -22.74 2.66 -9.98
C HIS A 99 -21.26 2.98 -9.83
N GLU A 100 -20.54 3.01 -10.94
CA GLU A 100 -19.08 3.27 -10.93
C GLU A 100 -18.71 4.63 -10.34
N ASP A 101 -19.59 5.63 -10.49
CA ASP A 101 -19.39 6.98 -9.96
C ASP A 101 -19.38 7.04 -8.43
N GLU A 102 -20.00 6.07 -7.72
CA GLU A 102 -19.92 5.95 -6.26
C GLU A 102 -18.47 5.77 -5.76
N LEU A 103 -17.58 5.34 -6.66
CA LEU A 103 -16.17 5.17 -6.35
C LEU A 103 -15.29 6.16 -7.11
N ILE A 104 -15.61 6.46 -8.38
CA ILE A 104 -14.82 7.34 -9.24
C ILE A 104 -14.84 8.78 -8.72
N VAL A 105 -16.04 9.30 -8.43
CA VAL A 105 -16.20 10.71 -8.01
C VAL A 105 -15.51 10.97 -6.67
N PRO A 106 -15.75 10.21 -5.58
CA PRO A 106 -15.05 10.42 -4.32
C PRO A 106 -13.52 10.28 -4.43
N ALA A 107 -13.02 9.33 -5.23
CA ALA A 107 -11.58 9.16 -5.41
C ALA A 107 -10.94 10.36 -6.13
N ARG A 108 -11.57 10.87 -7.18
CA ARG A 108 -11.11 12.04 -7.92
C ARG A 108 -11.20 13.32 -7.08
N GLU A 109 -12.38 13.61 -6.56
CA GLU A 109 -12.61 14.85 -5.81
C GLU A 109 -11.82 14.88 -4.50
N GLY A 110 -11.72 13.75 -3.80
CA GLY A 110 -10.89 13.63 -2.60
C GLY A 110 -9.41 13.90 -2.88
N THR A 111 -8.88 13.40 -3.99
CA THR A 111 -7.51 13.70 -4.43
C THR A 111 -7.34 15.20 -4.71
N LEU A 112 -8.24 15.80 -5.47
CA LEU A 112 -8.19 17.22 -5.79
C LEU A 112 -8.33 18.10 -4.54
N ARG A 113 -9.14 17.71 -3.57
CA ARG A 113 -9.32 18.41 -2.29
C ARG A 113 -8.01 18.51 -1.52
N VAL A 114 -7.28 17.39 -1.40
CA VAL A 114 -5.98 17.39 -0.71
C VAL A 114 -4.95 18.22 -1.48
N LEU A 115 -4.94 18.15 -2.82
CA LEU A 115 -4.01 18.94 -3.63
C LEU A 115 -4.29 20.45 -3.52
N ARG A 116 -5.55 20.89 -3.56
CA ARG A 116 -5.94 22.29 -3.36
C ARG A 116 -5.48 22.78 -1.98
N ALA A 117 -5.81 22.05 -0.92
CA ALA A 117 -5.41 22.40 0.43
C ALA A 117 -3.87 22.49 0.57
N SER A 118 -3.14 21.55 -0.04
CA SER A 118 -1.67 21.54 -0.04
C SER A 118 -1.08 22.71 -0.80
N ARG A 119 -1.62 23.06 -1.97
CA ARG A 119 -1.21 24.25 -2.75
C ARG A 119 -1.41 25.54 -1.94
N ASP A 120 -2.60 25.70 -1.36
CA ASP A 120 -2.99 26.91 -0.65
C ASP A 120 -2.20 27.09 0.66
N ALA A 121 -1.75 25.99 1.29
CA ALA A 121 -0.87 25.99 2.45
C ALA A 121 0.63 26.15 2.11
N GLY A 122 1.00 26.21 0.83
CA GLY A 122 2.40 26.35 0.42
C GLY A 122 3.24 25.08 0.59
N VAL A 123 2.61 23.90 0.62
CA VAL A 123 3.31 22.61 0.63
C VAL A 123 4.25 22.50 -0.57
N LYS A 124 5.47 22.03 -0.34
CA LYS A 124 6.47 21.88 -1.38
C LYS A 124 6.13 20.73 -2.34
N ARG A 125 5.81 19.55 -1.80
CA ARG A 125 5.50 18.36 -2.63
C ARG A 125 4.43 17.49 -1.98
N VAL A 126 3.52 17.01 -2.82
CA VAL A 126 2.62 15.89 -2.51
C VAL A 126 3.14 14.62 -3.15
N VAL A 127 3.19 13.52 -2.41
CA VAL A 127 3.38 12.17 -2.94
C VAL A 127 2.05 11.45 -2.88
N LEU A 128 1.47 11.18 -4.03
CA LEU A 128 0.16 10.54 -4.17
C LEU A 128 0.32 9.01 -4.27
N THR A 129 -0.38 8.28 -3.43
CA THR A 129 -0.56 6.83 -3.60
C THR A 129 -1.65 6.56 -4.63
N SER A 130 -1.23 6.22 -5.84
CA SER A 130 -2.09 5.70 -6.88
C SER A 130 -2.12 4.16 -6.85
N SER A 131 -2.05 3.49 -7.97
CA SER A 131 -2.04 2.02 -8.09
C SER A 131 -1.52 1.59 -9.45
N PHE A 132 -1.01 0.36 -9.56
CA PHE A 132 -0.84 -0.34 -10.83
C PHE A 132 -2.15 -0.38 -11.64
N ALA A 133 -3.30 -0.26 -10.98
CA ALA A 133 -4.60 -0.11 -11.63
C ALA A 133 -4.67 1.08 -12.60
N ALA A 134 -3.90 2.14 -12.39
CA ALA A 134 -3.83 3.26 -13.32
C ALA A 134 -2.83 3.05 -14.48
N ILE A 135 -2.16 1.90 -14.53
CA ILE A 135 -1.09 1.61 -15.50
C ILE A 135 -1.44 0.44 -16.44
N GLY A 136 -1.81 -0.72 -15.89
CA GLY A 136 -1.72 -1.99 -16.62
C GLY A 136 -3.05 -2.71 -16.91
N TYR A 137 -4.16 -1.98 -17.07
CA TYR A 137 -5.47 -2.56 -17.36
C TYR A 137 -6.07 -2.03 -18.66
N GLY A 138 -7.03 -2.79 -19.22
CA GLY A 138 -7.74 -2.41 -20.45
C GLY A 138 -6.88 -2.42 -21.72
N GLN A 139 -5.66 -2.95 -21.65
CA GLN A 139 -4.73 -3.01 -22.76
C GLN A 139 -4.64 -4.44 -23.34
N PRO A 140 -4.32 -4.60 -24.63
CA PRO A 140 -4.08 -5.91 -25.20
C PRO A 140 -2.92 -6.63 -24.52
N PRO A 141 -2.93 -7.98 -24.50
CA PRO A 141 -1.82 -8.77 -23.96
C PRO A 141 -0.50 -8.42 -24.65
N ARG A 142 0.56 -8.29 -23.85
CA ARG A 142 1.91 -7.98 -24.34
C ARG A 142 2.97 -8.75 -23.55
N LYS A 143 4.13 -8.97 -24.19
CA LYS A 143 5.29 -9.63 -23.53
C LYS A 143 6.16 -8.63 -22.76
N THR A 144 6.21 -7.36 -23.20
CA THR A 144 7.00 -6.33 -22.52
C THR A 144 6.38 -5.94 -21.18
N PRO A 145 7.17 -5.81 -20.11
CA PRO A 145 6.66 -5.35 -18.83
C PRO A 145 6.03 -3.96 -18.92
N PHE A 146 5.01 -3.71 -18.10
CA PHE A 146 4.45 -2.37 -17.93
C PHE A 146 5.45 -1.47 -17.20
N SER A 147 5.44 -0.20 -17.55
CA SER A 147 6.30 0.84 -16.99
C SER A 147 5.48 2.08 -16.61
N GLU A 148 6.14 3.06 -16.02
CA GLU A 148 5.50 4.33 -15.63
C GLU A 148 5.02 5.19 -16.80
N THR A 149 5.40 4.88 -18.04
CA THR A 149 4.89 5.57 -19.24
C THR A 149 3.53 5.06 -19.68
N ASP A 150 3.15 3.88 -19.21
CA ASP A 150 1.88 3.25 -19.57
C ASP A 150 0.71 3.83 -18.76
N TRP A 151 -0.46 3.81 -19.39
CA TRP A 151 -1.72 4.17 -18.76
C TRP A 151 -2.79 3.12 -19.05
N THR A 152 -3.57 2.83 -18.03
CA THR A 152 -4.80 2.06 -18.20
C THR A 152 -5.72 2.73 -19.21
N ASP A 153 -6.28 1.93 -20.13
CA ASP A 153 -7.40 2.36 -20.95
C ASP A 153 -8.71 2.17 -20.14
N PRO A 154 -9.36 3.26 -19.69
CA PRO A 154 -10.57 3.15 -18.88
C PRO A 154 -11.78 2.58 -19.64
N ASN A 155 -11.72 2.55 -20.98
CA ASN A 155 -12.76 2.01 -21.84
C ASN A 155 -12.44 0.59 -22.34
N GLY A 156 -11.28 0.07 -21.97
CA GLY A 156 -10.84 -1.27 -22.36
C GLY A 156 -11.64 -2.38 -21.68
N ASP A 157 -11.61 -3.56 -22.30
CA ASP A 157 -12.34 -4.73 -21.81
C ASP A 157 -11.96 -5.11 -20.37
N GLY A 158 -12.98 -5.34 -19.54
CA GLY A 158 -12.81 -5.82 -18.18
C GLY A 158 -12.32 -4.78 -17.17
N VAL A 159 -12.32 -3.51 -17.53
CA VAL A 159 -11.97 -2.42 -16.62
C VAL A 159 -13.18 -2.10 -15.74
N TYR A 160 -13.05 -2.30 -14.44
CA TYR A 160 -14.11 -2.12 -13.45
C TYR A 160 -13.92 -0.84 -12.62
N ALA A 161 -14.93 -0.46 -11.85
CA ALA A 161 -15.02 0.82 -11.14
C ALA A 161 -13.76 1.21 -10.36
N TYR A 162 -13.13 0.27 -9.63
CA TYR A 162 -11.88 0.56 -8.90
C TYR A 162 -10.74 0.95 -9.83
N VAL A 163 -10.56 0.24 -10.94
CA VAL A 163 -9.51 0.53 -11.92
C VAL A 163 -9.72 1.91 -12.54
N LYS A 164 -10.96 2.23 -12.92
CA LYS A 164 -11.35 3.56 -13.41
C LYS A 164 -11.11 4.63 -12.35
N SER A 165 -11.50 4.41 -11.10
CA SER A 165 -11.35 5.38 -10.01
C SER A 165 -9.90 5.79 -9.80
N LYS A 166 -8.97 4.82 -9.78
CA LYS A 166 -7.53 5.08 -9.66
C LYS A 166 -6.96 5.81 -10.88
N THR A 167 -7.38 5.41 -12.07
CA THR A 167 -6.95 6.05 -13.32
C THR A 167 -7.39 7.51 -13.39
N PHE A 168 -8.66 7.78 -13.11
CA PHE A 168 -9.21 9.14 -13.18
C PHE A 168 -8.70 10.03 -12.05
N ALA A 169 -8.54 9.51 -10.84
CA ALA A 169 -7.96 10.27 -9.73
C ALA A 169 -6.51 10.69 -10.02
N GLU A 170 -5.69 9.79 -10.55
CA GLU A 170 -4.30 10.11 -10.90
C GLU A 170 -4.22 11.10 -12.07
N ARG A 171 -5.01 10.90 -13.14
CA ARG A 171 -5.07 11.85 -14.28
C ARG A 171 -5.52 13.23 -13.81
N ALA A 172 -6.54 13.31 -12.94
CA ALA A 172 -7.00 14.56 -12.38
C ALA A 172 -5.92 15.26 -11.54
N ALA A 173 -5.12 14.51 -10.78
CA ALA A 173 -3.99 15.06 -10.04
C ALA A 173 -2.94 15.70 -10.97
N TRP A 174 -2.56 15.03 -12.04
CA TRP A 174 -1.63 15.58 -13.03
C TRP A 174 -2.16 16.79 -13.75
N ASN A 175 -3.45 16.78 -14.14
CA ASN A 175 -4.11 17.93 -14.76
C ASN A 175 -4.16 19.13 -13.79
N PHE A 176 -4.49 18.89 -12.54
CA PHE A 176 -4.48 19.94 -11.50
C PHE A 176 -3.10 20.59 -11.37
N ILE A 177 -2.05 19.78 -11.28
CA ILE A 177 -0.68 20.32 -11.19
C ILE A 177 -0.32 21.15 -12.41
N ALA A 178 -0.69 20.71 -13.61
CA ALA A 178 -0.40 21.43 -14.85
C ALA A 178 -1.15 22.76 -14.96
N MET A 179 -2.39 22.82 -14.52
CA MET A 179 -3.28 23.98 -14.71
C MET A 179 -3.33 24.92 -13.51
N GLU A 180 -3.33 24.37 -12.30
CA GLU A 180 -3.63 25.07 -11.05
C GLU A 180 -2.58 24.89 -9.98
N GLY A 181 -1.63 24.00 -10.14
CA GLY A 181 -0.69 23.57 -9.08
C GLY A 181 0.26 24.65 -8.58
N GLY A 182 0.52 25.70 -9.37
CA GLY A 182 1.43 26.79 -9.00
C GLY A 182 2.85 26.26 -8.71
N ARG A 183 3.31 26.40 -7.45
CA ARG A 183 4.63 25.88 -7.02
C ARG A 183 4.58 24.47 -6.43
N LEU A 184 3.40 23.91 -6.23
CA LEU A 184 3.23 22.57 -5.67
C LEU A 184 3.81 21.52 -6.62
N GLU A 185 4.68 20.68 -6.09
CA GLU A 185 5.23 19.54 -6.82
C GLU A 185 4.40 18.29 -6.57
N LEU A 186 4.32 17.41 -7.56
CA LEU A 186 3.67 16.08 -7.44
C LEU A 186 4.67 14.99 -7.79
N SER A 187 4.64 13.92 -6.99
CA SER A 187 5.18 12.60 -7.34
C SER A 187 4.07 11.57 -7.12
N VAL A 188 4.08 10.48 -7.87
CA VAL A 188 3.08 9.42 -7.74
C VAL A 188 3.75 8.09 -7.53
N VAL A 189 3.28 7.32 -6.56
CA VAL A 189 3.66 5.93 -6.35
C VAL A 189 2.49 5.04 -6.77
N ASN A 190 2.77 4.05 -7.63
CA ASN A 190 1.79 3.13 -8.19
C ASN A 190 2.09 1.70 -7.70
N PRO A 191 1.62 1.32 -6.49
CA PRO A 191 1.84 -0.02 -5.98
C PRO A 191 1.04 -1.07 -6.75
N VAL A 192 1.62 -2.26 -6.85
CA VAL A 192 0.91 -3.51 -7.15
C VAL A 192 0.21 -4.04 -5.89
N VAL A 193 0.00 -5.36 -5.75
CA VAL A 193 -0.56 -5.95 -4.52
C VAL A 193 0.41 -5.72 -3.35
N VAL A 194 -0.02 -4.94 -2.36
CA VAL A 194 0.82 -4.62 -1.19
C VAL A 194 0.63 -5.67 -0.11
N LEU A 195 1.72 -6.35 0.23
CA LEU A 195 1.81 -7.35 1.30
C LEU A 195 2.82 -6.87 2.35
N GLY A 196 3.07 -7.67 3.38
CA GLY A 196 4.01 -7.34 4.47
C GLY A 196 3.35 -7.37 5.83
N PRO A 197 4.09 -7.00 6.89
CA PRO A 197 3.61 -7.15 8.26
C PRO A 197 2.41 -6.24 8.55
N VAL A 198 1.37 -6.84 9.13
CA VAL A 198 0.16 -6.18 9.60
C VAL A 198 0.41 -5.64 11.02
N LEU A 199 -0.09 -4.45 11.32
CA LEU A 199 0.10 -3.79 12.62
C LEU A 199 -1.17 -3.80 13.50
N GLY A 200 -2.25 -4.37 12.98
CA GLY A 200 -3.54 -4.41 13.68
C GLY A 200 -4.66 -4.96 12.79
N PRO A 201 -5.90 -4.96 13.26
CA PRO A 201 -7.03 -5.57 12.55
C PRO A 201 -7.47 -4.79 11.30
N ASP A 202 -7.03 -3.55 11.12
CA ASP A 202 -7.35 -2.71 9.97
C ASP A 202 -6.34 -2.96 8.83
N TYR A 203 -6.54 -4.02 8.09
CA TYR A 203 -5.67 -4.38 6.98
C TYR A 203 -6.38 -4.36 5.62
N SER A 204 -5.58 -4.33 4.57
CA SER A 204 -6.07 -4.18 3.19
C SER A 204 -6.68 -5.46 2.62
N ALA A 205 -7.44 -5.32 1.52
CA ALA A 205 -7.98 -6.45 0.77
C ALA A 205 -6.90 -7.43 0.29
N SER A 206 -5.67 -6.95 0.04
CA SER A 206 -4.54 -7.80 -0.34
C SER A 206 -4.07 -8.70 0.81
N VAL A 207 -4.09 -8.19 2.04
CA VAL A 207 -3.81 -9.00 3.25
C VAL A 207 -4.92 -10.01 3.48
N LEU A 208 -6.19 -9.61 3.29
CA LEU A 208 -7.34 -10.52 3.40
C LEU A 208 -7.23 -11.72 2.42
N PHE A 209 -6.61 -11.50 1.25
CA PHE A 209 -6.34 -12.58 0.30
C PHE A 209 -5.41 -13.64 0.92
N ILE A 210 -4.28 -13.25 1.53
CA ILE A 210 -3.36 -14.17 2.23
C ILE A 210 -4.05 -14.85 3.41
N GLN A 211 -4.81 -14.09 4.21
CA GLN A 211 -5.60 -14.65 5.31
C GLN A 211 -6.54 -15.75 4.84
N ARG A 212 -7.32 -15.51 3.77
CA ARG A 212 -8.25 -16.52 3.22
C ARG A 212 -7.54 -17.77 2.72
N MET A 213 -6.34 -17.63 2.15
CA MET A 213 -5.52 -18.78 1.75
C MET A 213 -5.07 -19.57 2.97
N MET A 214 -4.54 -18.90 4.01
CA MET A 214 -4.08 -19.53 5.25
C MET A 214 -5.22 -20.22 6.01
N ASP A 215 -6.41 -19.62 6.04
CA ASP A 215 -7.61 -20.19 6.66
C ASP A 215 -8.23 -21.35 5.86
N GLY A 216 -7.73 -21.65 4.65
CA GLY A 216 -8.32 -22.65 3.75
C GLY A 216 -9.70 -22.26 3.23
N ALA A 217 -10.02 -20.97 3.21
CA ALA A 217 -11.32 -20.45 2.77
C ALA A 217 -11.47 -20.38 1.25
N VAL A 218 -10.42 -20.70 0.50
CA VAL A 218 -10.44 -20.79 -0.97
C VAL A 218 -10.25 -22.24 -1.41
N PRO A 219 -11.06 -22.75 -2.37
CA PRO A 219 -11.02 -24.15 -2.78
C PRO A 219 -9.80 -24.50 -3.67
N GLY A 220 -9.08 -23.49 -4.13
CA GLY A 220 -7.92 -23.61 -5.02
C GLY A 220 -7.47 -22.26 -5.57
N CYS A 221 -6.49 -22.27 -6.43
CA CYS A 221 -5.84 -21.09 -6.98
C CYS A 221 -6.33 -20.82 -8.42
N PRO A 222 -7.14 -19.78 -8.69
CA PRO A 222 -7.40 -19.32 -10.05
C PRO A 222 -6.10 -18.96 -10.79
N ARG A 223 -6.12 -19.02 -12.10
CA ARG A 223 -5.00 -18.59 -12.97
C ARG A 223 -4.88 -17.07 -13.00
N LEU A 224 -4.51 -16.47 -11.89
CA LEU A 224 -4.24 -15.04 -11.77
C LEU A 224 -2.75 -14.83 -11.53
N TYR A 225 -2.25 -13.72 -12.09
CA TYR A 225 -0.87 -13.28 -11.93
C TYR A 225 -0.86 -11.94 -11.22
N LEU A 226 -0.15 -11.87 -10.10
CA LEU A 226 -0.15 -10.73 -9.19
C LEU A 226 1.28 -10.20 -9.03
N GLY A 227 1.46 -8.92 -9.26
CA GLY A 227 2.66 -8.23 -8.78
C GLY A 227 2.58 -8.07 -7.27
N VAL A 228 3.69 -8.25 -6.58
CA VAL A 228 3.79 -8.13 -5.12
C VAL A 228 4.82 -7.07 -4.76
N VAL A 229 4.56 -6.34 -3.68
CA VAL A 229 5.50 -5.42 -3.06
C VAL A 229 5.27 -5.36 -1.55
N ASP A 230 6.35 -5.22 -0.79
CA ASP A 230 6.27 -5.07 0.66
C ASP A 230 5.79 -3.67 1.06
N VAL A 231 4.90 -3.58 2.04
CA VAL A 231 4.37 -2.31 2.55
C VAL A 231 5.47 -1.39 3.11
N ARG A 232 6.52 -1.99 3.69
CA ARG A 232 7.69 -1.25 4.20
C ARG A 232 8.48 -0.61 3.06
N ASP A 233 8.55 -1.27 1.91
CA ASP A 233 9.24 -0.75 0.73
C ASP A 233 8.38 0.26 -0.04
N VAL A 234 7.05 0.09 0.00
CA VAL A 234 6.12 1.13 -0.49
C VAL A 234 6.29 2.40 0.35
N ALA A 235 6.35 2.30 1.67
CA ALA A 235 6.57 3.45 2.56
C ALA A 235 7.95 4.09 2.30
N ASP A 236 9.02 3.32 2.16
CA ASP A 236 10.36 3.82 1.79
C ASP A 236 10.36 4.56 0.45
N LEU A 237 9.65 4.01 -0.56
CA LEU A 237 9.52 4.68 -1.86
C LEU A 237 8.79 6.01 -1.77
N HIS A 238 7.74 6.12 -0.92
CA HIS A 238 7.06 7.39 -0.68
C HIS A 238 8.00 8.42 -0.05
N ILE A 239 8.80 8.03 0.94
CA ILE A 239 9.73 8.93 1.63
C ILE A 239 10.87 9.36 0.69
N ARG A 240 11.39 8.45 -0.14
CA ARG A 240 12.36 8.80 -1.18
C ARG A 240 11.75 9.76 -2.21
N ALA A 241 10.54 9.47 -2.69
CA ALA A 241 9.83 10.34 -3.63
C ALA A 241 9.49 11.72 -3.03
N MET A 242 9.31 11.80 -1.71
CA MET A 242 9.05 13.04 -0.99
C MET A 242 10.22 14.02 -1.07
N THR A 243 11.45 13.53 -0.84
CA THR A 243 12.62 14.39 -0.66
C THR A 243 13.56 14.46 -1.87
N HIS A 244 13.63 13.39 -2.69
CA HIS A 244 14.60 13.32 -3.77
C HIS A 244 14.27 14.32 -4.91
N PRO A 245 15.23 15.14 -5.38
CA PRO A 245 14.99 16.13 -6.41
C PRO A 245 14.46 15.54 -7.73
N SER A 246 15.00 14.37 -8.14
CA SER A 246 14.60 13.68 -9.37
C SER A 246 13.18 13.08 -9.32
N ALA A 247 12.51 13.13 -8.16
CA ALA A 247 11.14 12.61 -8.04
C ALA A 247 10.07 13.60 -8.49
N LYS A 248 10.39 14.89 -8.58
CA LYS A 248 9.47 15.93 -9.07
C LYS A 248 8.90 15.56 -10.44
N GLY A 249 7.58 15.55 -10.56
CA GLY A 249 6.88 15.28 -11.82
C GLY A 249 6.99 13.81 -12.27
N GLN A 250 7.29 12.88 -11.37
CA GLN A 250 7.53 11.48 -11.73
C GLN A 250 6.48 10.54 -11.12
N ARG A 251 6.21 9.46 -11.88
CA ARG A 251 5.50 8.26 -11.43
C ARG A 251 6.53 7.19 -11.11
N PHE A 252 6.26 6.35 -10.10
CA PHE A 252 7.11 5.22 -9.72
C PHE A 252 6.26 3.97 -9.49
N LEU A 253 6.54 2.92 -10.27
CA LEU A 253 5.97 1.59 -10.04
C LEU A 253 6.60 0.94 -8.82
N ALA A 254 5.77 0.64 -7.83
CA ALA A 254 6.17 -0.11 -6.65
C ALA A 254 5.85 -1.60 -6.86
N VAL A 255 6.79 -2.33 -7.42
CA VAL A 255 6.76 -3.79 -7.64
C VAL A 255 8.12 -4.37 -7.25
N ALA A 256 8.12 -5.50 -6.53
CA ALA A 256 9.37 -6.07 -6.02
C ALA A 256 10.14 -6.88 -7.08
N GLY A 257 9.42 -7.63 -7.89
CA GLY A 257 9.98 -8.50 -8.94
C GLY A 257 8.90 -8.90 -9.94
N ASP A 258 9.12 -10.02 -10.60
CA ASP A 258 8.15 -10.56 -11.56
C ASP A 258 6.82 -10.90 -10.90
N PHE A 259 5.75 -10.82 -11.66
CA PHE A 259 4.41 -11.22 -11.19
C PHE A 259 4.39 -12.72 -10.92
N MET A 260 3.77 -13.09 -9.82
CA MET A 260 3.62 -14.47 -9.38
C MET A 260 2.23 -15.00 -9.68
N SER A 261 2.13 -16.28 -10.06
CA SER A 261 0.82 -16.96 -10.07
C SER A 261 0.31 -17.19 -8.65
N MET A 262 -1.01 -17.31 -8.48
CA MET A 262 -1.57 -17.67 -7.18
C MET A 262 -1.05 -19.01 -6.64
N VAL A 263 -0.73 -19.96 -7.53
CA VAL A 263 -0.10 -21.24 -7.15
C VAL A 263 1.30 -21.03 -6.60
N ASP A 264 2.09 -20.12 -7.18
CA ASP A 264 3.45 -19.83 -6.68
C ASP A 264 3.39 -19.15 -5.30
N ILE A 265 2.47 -18.20 -5.08
CA ILE A 265 2.20 -17.63 -3.76
C ILE A 265 1.83 -18.75 -2.75
N ALA A 266 0.96 -19.66 -3.14
CA ALA A 266 0.58 -20.80 -2.29
C ALA A 266 1.76 -21.71 -1.95
N LYS A 267 2.66 -21.98 -2.91
CA LYS A 267 3.88 -22.76 -2.69
C LYS A 267 4.84 -22.08 -1.72
N VAL A 268 5.00 -20.74 -1.83
CA VAL A 268 5.80 -19.97 -0.88
C VAL A 268 5.23 -20.12 0.54
N LEU A 269 3.93 -19.92 0.73
CA LEU A 269 3.27 -20.11 2.02
C LEU A 269 3.50 -21.53 2.57
N LYS A 270 3.29 -22.57 1.76
CA LYS A 270 3.49 -23.95 2.16
C LYS A 270 4.94 -24.25 2.58
N SER A 271 5.90 -23.82 1.79
CA SER A 271 7.32 -24.12 2.03
C SER A 271 7.90 -23.35 3.22
N ARG A 272 7.45 -22.11 3.44
CA ARG A 272 8.03 -21.22 4.44
C ARG A 272 7.27 -21.22 5.80
N MET A 273 5.95 -21.50 5.78
CA MET A 273 5.12 -21.47 6.98
C MET A 273 4.86 -22.88 7.56
N GLY A 274 5.27 -23.94 6.88
CA GLY A 274 5.18 -25.33 7.36
C GLY A 274 3.76 -25.71 7.82
N ALA A 275 3.62 -26.22 9.03
CA ALA A 275 2.35 -26.69 9.59
C ALA A 275 1.26 -25.61 9.64
N SER A 276 1.64 -24.35 9.83
CA SER A 276 0.68 -23.22 9.86
C SER A 276 0.00 -22.98 8.51
N ALA A 277 0.60 -23.45 7.40
CA ALA A 277 0.03 -23.34 6.06
C ALA A 277 -0.63 -24.64 5.56
N ASN A 278 -0.95 -25.60 6.43
CA ASN A 278 -1.52 -26.90 6.00
C ASN A 278 -2.81 -26.78 5.18
N ARG A 279 -3.60 -25.74 5.43
CA ARG A 279 -4.86 -25.47 4.74
C ARG A 279 -4.71 -24.73 3.41
N VAL A 280 -3.53 -24.17 3.13
CA VAL A 280 -3.28 -23.42 1.89
C VAL A 280 -3.44 -24.33 0.68
N PRO A 281 -4.37 -24.04 -0.25
CA PRO A 281 -4.56 -24.84 -1.44
C PRO A 281 -3.44 -24.56 -2.46
N THR A 282 -2.87 -25.61 -3.05
CA THR A 282 -1.86 -25.50 -4.11
C THR A 282 -2.38 -25.97 -5.47
N ARG A 283 -3.62 -26.43 -5.52
CA ARG A 283 -4.24 -26.90 -6.77
C ARG A 283 -4.72 -25.72 -7.60
N GLU A 284 -4.33 -25.68 -8.85
CA GLU A 284 -4.85 -24.73 -9.82
C GLU A 284 -6.31 -25.05 -10.17
N LEU A 285 -7.16 -24.02 -10.21
CA LEU A 285 -8.55 -24.17 -10.61
C LEU A 285 -8.68 -23.96 -12.12
N PRO A 286 -9.37 -24.88 -12.83
CA PRO A 286 -9.72 -24.66 -14.22
C PRO A 286 -10.58 -23.42 -14.40
N ASN A 287 -10.32 -22.65 -15.47
CA ASN A 287 -11.03 -21.39 -15.74
C ASN A 287 -12.56 -21.54 -15.80
N TRP A 288 -13.07 -22.69 -16.28
CA TRP A 288 -14.51 -22.93 -16.36
C TRP A 288 -15.16 -22.99 -14.98
N LEU A 289 -14.45 -23.54 -13.96
CA LEU A 289 -14.96 -23.62 -12.59
C LEU A 289 -15.06 -22.22 -11.96
N VAL A 290 -14.06 -21.38 -12.19
CA VAL A 290 -14.06 -19.97 -11.73
C VAL A 290 -15.20 -19.19 -12.39
N ARG A 291 -15.49 -19.44 -13.68
CA ARG A 291 -16.62 -18.80 -14.38
C ARG A 291 -17.96 -19.21 -13.80
N ILE A 292 -18.14 -20.49 -13.41
CA ILE A 292 -19.37 -20.94 -12.74
C ILE A 292 -19.51 -20.27 -11.37
N ALA A 293 -18.43 -20.21 -10.57
CA ALA A 293 -18.45 -19.55 -9.27
C ALA A 293 -18.82 -18.06 -9.38
N ALA A 294 -18.38 -17.38 -10.43
CA ALA A 294 -18.69 -15.98 -10.71
C ALA A 294 -20.19 -15.70 -10.95
N LEU A 295 -20.99 -16.72 -11.28
CA LEU A 295 -22.44 -16.57 -11.39
C LEU A 295 -23.13 -16.32 -10.05
N ARG A 296 -22.46 -16.71 -8.93
CA ARG A 296 -22.97 -16.61 -7.57
C ARG A 296 -22.27 -15.56 -6.72
N ASP A 297 -21.05 -15.17 -7.11
CA ASP A 297 -20.24 -14.23 -6.35
C ASP A 297 -19.76 -13.06 -7.24
N PRO A 298 -20.31 -11.84 -7.03
CA PRO A 298 -19.90 -10.65 -7.78
C PRO A 298 -18.40 -10.31 -7.64
N ALA A 299 -17.76 -10.65 -6.51
CA ALA A 299 -16.35 -10.42 -6.33
C ALA A 299 -15.49 -11.31 -7.26
N ILE A 300 -15.92 -12.55 -7.50
CA ILE A 300 -15.26 -13.45 -8.47
C ILE A 300 -15.47 -12.95 -9.91
N LYS A 301 -16.61 -12.31 -10.19
CA LYS A 301 -16.86 -11.72 -11.51
C LYS A 301 -15.81 -10.66 -11.89
N LEU A 302 -15.31 -9.88 -10.90
CA LEU A 302 -14.33 -8.83 -11.13
C LEU A 302 -12.96 -9.36 -11.60
N ILE A 303 -12.61 -10.61 -11.27
CA ILE A 303 -11.33 -11.20 -11.65
C ILE A 303 -11.38 -11.94 -12.99
N LEU A 304 -12.55 -12.21 -13.55
CA LEU A 304 -12.69 -12.97 -14.80
C LEU A 304 -11.93 -12.36 -15.99
N PRO A 305 -11.88 -11.02 -16.16
CA PRO A 305 -11.13 -10.41 -17.25
C PRO A 305 -9.63 -10.66 -17.20
N GLU A 306 -9.08 -10.91 -16.00
CA GLU A 306 -7.65 -11.14 -15.76
C GLU A 306 -7.26 -12.63 -15.77
N LEU A 307 -8.27 -13.51 -15.84
CA LEU A 307 -8.08 -14.96 -15.69
C LEU A 307 -7.27 -15.55 -16.86
N GLY A 308 -6.11 -16.12 -16.55
CA GLY A 308 -5.21 -16.72 -17.53
C GLY A 308 -4.38 -15.72 -18.34
N LYS A 309 -4.35 -14.46 -17.96
CA LYS A 309 -3.59 -13.40 -18.64
C LYS A 309 -2.31 -13.08 -17.85
N PRO A 310 -1.14 -13.64 -18.22
CA PRO A 310 0.12 -13.25 -17.62
C PRO A 310 0.44 -11.80 -17.98
N LYS A 311 0.92 -11.04 -17.02
CA LYS A 311 1.44 -9.69 -17.19
C LYS A 311 2.61 -9.47 -16.25
N ASN A 312 3.42 -8.46 -16.53
CA ASN A 312 4.54 -8.09 -15.69
C ASN A 312 4.73 -6.58 -15.67
N ALA A 313 5.50 -6.07 -14.70
CA ALA A 313 5.83 -4.66 -14.56
C ALA A 313 7.30 -4.51 -14.13
N THR A 314 7.89 -3.34 -14.42
CA THR A 314 9.28 -3.04 -14.08
C THR A 314 9.37 -1.94 -13.02
N ASN A 315 10.36 -2.05 -12.13
CA ASN A 315 10.70 -1.06 -11.10
C ASN A 315 12.02 -0.33 -11.40
N GLU A 316 12.55 -0.47 -12.59
CA GLU A 316 13.87 0.05 -12.97
C GLU A 316 13.98 1.57 -12.79
N LYS A 317 12.89 2.31 -12.94
CA LYS A 317 12.89 3.76 -12.71
C LYS A 317 13.11 4.10 -11.24
N GLY A 318 12.43 3.40 -10.33
CA GLY A 318 12.62 3.56 -8.88
C GLY A 318 14.05 3.22 -8.44
N LYS A 319 14.60 2.12 -8.96
CA LYS A 319 16.00 1.73 -8.72
C LYS A 319 16.95 2.80 -9.21
N ARG A 320 16.85 3.20 -10.46
CA ARG A 320 17.78 4.14 -11.11
C ARG A 320 17.73 5.55 -10.54
N LEU A 321 16.53 6.11 -10.31
CA LEU A 321 16.39 7.51 -9.90
C LEU A 321 16.43 7.69 -8.39
N LEU A 322 15.94 6.72 -7.62
CA LEU A 322 15.78 6.85 -6.17
C LEU A 322 16.65 5.87 -5.38
N ASN A 323 17.46 5.05 -6.05
CA ASN A 323 18.20 3.95 -5.42
C ASN A 323 17.30 3.07 -4.54
N TRP A 324 16.09 2.80 -5.04
CA TRP A 324 15.10 2.01 -4.33
C TRP A 324 15.31 0.51 -4.57
N ALA A 325 15.45 -0.26 -3.50
CA ALA A 325 15.70 -1.70 -3.56
C ALA A 325 14.69 -2.45 -2.68
N PRO A 326 13.57 -2.93 -3.25
CA PRO A 326 12.55 -3.64 -2.48
C PRO A 326 13.00 -5.03 -2.06
N ARG A 327 12.38 -5.55 -1.00
CA ARG A 327 12.47 -6.95 -0.55
C ARG A 327 11.92 -7.89 -1.61
N SER A 328 12.24 -9.19 -1.47
CA SER A 328 11.69 -10.22 -2.35
C SER A 328 10.16 -10.38 -2.19
N ASN A 329 9.51 -10.90 -3.23
CA ASN A 329 8.09 -11.26 -3.17
C ASN A 329 7.84 -12.28 -2.05
N GLU A 330 8.71 -13.26 -1.91
CA GLU A 330 8.65 -14.34 -0.92
C GLU A 330 8.69 -13.78 0.50
N ASP A 331 9.62 -12.89 0.82
CA ASP A 331 9.73 -12.27 2.14
C ASP A 331 8.49 -11.45 2.49
N SER A 332 7.90 -10.79 1.50
CA SER A 332 6.67 -10.00 1.68
C SER A 332 5.46 -10.90 2.00
N ILE A 333 5.33 -12.01 1.28
CA ILE A 333 4.27 -13.02 1.50
C ILE A 333 4.41 -13.63 2.90
N VAL A 334 5.62 -14.05 3.26
CA VAL A 334 5.91 -14.67 4.56
C VAL A 334 5.67 -13.69 5.70
N ALA A 335 6.17 -12.46 5.62
CA ALA A 335 5.96 -11.43 6.64
C ALA A 335 4.47 -11.12 6.88
N THR A 336 3.65 -11.17 5.81
CA THR A 336 2.18 -11.05 5.96
C THR A 336 1.63 -12.22 6.78
N ALA A 337 1.95 -13.46 6.41
CA ALA A 337 1.42 -14.63 7.09
C ALA A 337 1.88 -14.72 8.55
N GLU A 338 3.15 -14.42 8.84
CA GLU A 338 3.71 -14.38 10.20
C GLU A 338 3.01 -13.35 11.07
N SER A 339 2.76 -12.13 10.55
CA SER A 339 2.06 -11.10 11.32
C SER A 339 0.60 -11.45 11.59
N LEU A 340 -0.09 -12.11 10.64
CA LEU A 340 -1.45 -12.61 10.85
C LEU A 340 -1.51 -13.70 11.93
N LEU A 341 -0.50 -14.58 11.99
CA LEU A 341 -0.36 -15.59 13.04
C LEU A 341 -0.08 -14.93 14.41
N TYR A 342 0.87 -14.00 14.44
CA TYR A 342 1.28 -13.30 15.65
C TYR A 342 0.13 -12.52 16.29
N LEU A 343 -0.68 -11.84 15.48
CA LEU A 343 -1.84 -11.07 15.93
C LEU A 343 -3.08 -11.95 16.25
N GLY A 344 -3.00 -13.27 16.09
CA GLY A 344 -4.11 -14.15 16.37
C GLY A 344 -5.31 -13.99 15.40
N ILE A 345 -5.08 -13.48 14.20
CA ILE A 345 -6.15 -13.18 13.22
C ILE A 345 -6.59 -14.44 12.47
N LEU A 346 -5.73 -15.45 12.32
CA LEU A 346 -6.06 -16.69 11.65
C LEU A 346 -6.93 -17.60 12.54
N LYS A 347 -7.85 -18.35 11.90
CA LYS A 347 -8.89 -19.16 12.61
C LYS A 347 -8.34 -20.22 13.58
N ASP A 348 -7.10 -20.68 13.43
CA ASP A 348 -6.49 -21.71 14.29
C ASP A 348 -5.42 -21.17 15.26
N SER A 349 -5.11 -19.89 15.25
CA SER A 349 -4.13 -19.31 16.18
C SER A 349 -4.54 -19.42 17.65
N GLN A 350 -5.83 -19.63 17.93
CA GLN A 350 -6.34 -19.85 19.29
C GLN A 350 -6.05 -21.27 19.85
N LYS A 351 -5.61 -22.24 19.00
CA LYS A 351 -5.35 -23.63 19.42
C LYS A 351 -3.87 -23.95 19.61
N THR A 352 -2.95 -23.09 19.18
CA THR A 352 -1.51 -23.35 19.25
C THR A 352 -0.81 -22.16 19.91
N ALA A 353 -1.17 -21.87 21.16
CA ALA A 353 -0.40 -20.98 22.03
C ALA A 353 0.87 -21.70 22.54
N ALA A 354 1.75 -22.11 21.64
CA ALA A 354 3.16 -22.34 21.94
C ALA A 354 3.90 -21.07 21.53
N GLN A 355 4.40 -20.33 22.52
CA GLN A 355 5.12 -19.07 22.34
C GLN A 355 6.23 -19.21 21.30
N PRO A 356 6.27 -18.38 20.25
CA PRO A 356 7.46 -18.29 19.42
C PRO A 356 8.60 -17.69 20.26
N GLN A 357 9.73 -18.38 20.32
CA GLN A 357 10.96 -17.83 20.88
C GLN A 357 11.39 -16.64 20.03
N ILE A 358 11.20 -15.45 20.57
CA ILE A 358 11.74 -14.23 20.00
C ILE A 358 13.26 -14.36 20.04
N HIS A 359 13.92 -14.51 18.90
CA HIS A 359 15.36 -14.33 18.78
C HIS A 359 15.70 -12.87 19.15
N ARG A 360 15.90 -12.63 20.45
CA ARG A 360 16.58 -11.44 20.93
C ARG A 360 18.00 -11.49 20.38
N ARG A 361 18.34 -10.57 19.49
CA ARG A 361 19.74 -10.29 19.17
C ARG A 361 20.48 -10.06 20.47
N PRO A 362 21.64 -10.68 20.70
CA PRO A 362 22.43 -10.42 21.90
C PRO A 362 22.83 -8.94 21.95
N ALA A 363 22.65 -8.34 23.12
CA ALA A 363 23.10 -7.00 23.42
C ALA A 363 24.62 -6.92 23.21
N SER A 364 25.07 -5.82 22.60
CA SER A 364 26.48 -5.50 22.44
C SER A 364 27.21 -5.55 23.78
N PRO A 365 28.45 -6.05 23.83
CA PRO A 365 29.20 -6.15 25.07
C PRO A 365 29.53 -4.76 25.66
N PRO A 366 29.64 -4.63 26.99
CA PRO A 366 29.95 -3.36 27.64
C PRO A 366 31.35 -2.88 27.27
N ALA A 367 31.48 -1.57 27.05
CA ALA A 367 32.75 -0.90 26.83
C ALA A 367 33.69 -1.15 28.02
N LEU A 368 34.86 -1.70 27.74
CA LEU A 368 35.95 -1.85 28.70
C LEU A 368 36.42 -0.47 29.15
N SER A 369 36.24 -0.17 30.42
CA SER A 369 36.85 0.94 31.11
C SER A 369 38.35 0.68 31.24
N GLY A 370 39.15 1.32 30.41
CA GLY A 370 40.60 1.37 30.59
C GLY A 370 40.96 2.42 31.63
N LYS A 371 41.38 1.97 32.81
CA LYS A 371 42.18 2.78 33.72
C LYS A 371 43.63 2.85 33.14
N ARG A 372 44.09 4.01 32.87
CA ARG A 372 45.37 4.63 33.33
C ARG A 372 45.60 5.92 32.54
#